data_6817d3b8c81c2bddfc0e9040bd7b0323
#
_entry.id   6817d3b8c81c2bddfc0e9040bd7b0323
#
_cell.length_a   1.000
_cell.length_b   1.000
_cell.length_c   1.000
_cell.angle_alpha   90.00
_cell.angle_beta   90.00
_cell.angle_gamma   90.00
#
_symmetry.space_group_name_H-M   'P 1'
#
loop_
_entity.id
_entity.type
_entity.pdbx_description
1 polymer ?
#
loop_
_entity_poly.entity_id
_entity_poly.type
_entity_poly.pdbx_seq_one_letter_code
_entity_poly.pdbx_strand_id
1 'polypeptide(L)'
;MAIVGKKFPNLSVDAMNEMGDTFKVNVLEEAINNKKKVLLFWYPKDFTFVCPTELHAFEAAKAEFEKRNTIVIGASCDTPEVHFAWLSTAKDNGGIEGVTYPILADSNRNLASTLGILDISDETYNEETGVVLVEGDNVTYRATYIIDEEGTVVHE
;
A
#
# COMPACT_ATOMS: atom_id res chain seq x y z
N MET A 1 14.24 -1.56 -5.47
CA MET A 1 15.02 -0.55 -6.20
C MET A 1 14.87 0.79 -5.49
N ALA A 2 15.98 1.43 -5.16
CA ALA A 2 15.95 2.71 -4.45
C ALA A 2 15.49 3.84 -5.37
N ILE A 3 14.51 4.64 -4.91
CA ILE A 3 13.96 5.75 -5.67
C ILE A 3 14.03 7.09 -4.92
N VAL A 4 14.80 7.15 -3.84
CA VAL A 4 15.01 8.41 -3.12
C VAL A 4 15.63 9.45 -4.07
N GLY A 5 15.09 10.65 -4.06
CA GLY A 5 15.50 11.73 -4.97
C GLY A 5 14.80 11.73 -6.33
N LYS A 6 13.98 10.73 -6.61
CA LYS A 6 13.22 10.62 -7.86
C LYS A 6 11.74 10.91 -7.62
N LYS A 7 11.03 11.26 -8.68
CA LYS A 7 9.57 11.38 -8.62
C LYS A 7 8.93 10.03 -8.37
N PHE A 8 7.89 10.02 -7.54
CA PHE A 8 7.08 8.81 -7.35
C PHE A 8 6.39 8.43 -8.66
N PRO A 9 6.20 7.13 -8.95
CA PRO A 9 5.55 6.70 -10.19
C PRO A 9 4.16 7.33 -10.38
N ASN A 10 3.90 7.80 -11.59
CA ASN A 10 2.59 8.35 -11.97
C ASN A 10 1.67 7.20 -12.37
N LEU A 11 1.00 6.62 -11.39
CA LEU A 11 0.16 5.44 -11.58
C LEU A 11 -1.04 5.50 -10.63
N SER A 12 -2.24 5.34 -11.19
CA SER A 12 -3.48 5.28 -10.42
C SER A 12 -3.76 3.84 -9.97
N VAL A 13 -4.12 3.67 -8.72
CA VAL A 13 -4.37 2.37 -8.09
C VAL A 13 -5.73 2.42 -7.39
N ASP A 14 -6.46 1.31 -7.41
CA ASP A 14 -7.70 1.19 -6.64
C ASP A 14 -7.42 1.32 -5.14
N ALA A 15 -8.35 1.92 -4.42
CA ALA A 15 -8.27 2.10 -2.99
C ALA A 15 -9.62 1.86 -2.34
N MET A 16 -9.61 1.53 -1.06
CA MET A 16 -10.80 1.31 -0.23
C MET A 16 -10.70 2.17 1.02
N ASN A 17 -11.81 2.76 1.43
CA ASN A 17 -11.92 3.47 2.70
C ASN A 17 -12.81 2.72 3.69
N GLU A 18 -12.89 3.24 4.91
CA GLU A 18 -13.68 2.65 6.00
C GLU A 18 -15.19 2.64 5.74
N MET A 19 -15.66 3.44 4.80
CA MET A 19 -17.07 3.51 4.43
C MET A 19 -17.46 2.53 3.33
N GLY A 20 -16.50 1.77 2.81
CA GLY A 20 -16.73 0.81 1.73
C GLY A 20 -16.71 1.42 0.34
N ASP A 21 -16.21 2.64 0.20
CA ASP A 21 -16.08 3.28 -1.11
C ASP A 21 -14.80 2.82 -1.81
N THR A 22 -14.93 2.40 -3.06
CA THR A 22 -13.79 2.10 -3.94
C THR A 22 -13.55 3.30 -4.84
N PHE A 23 -12.30 3.75 -4.92
CA PHE A 23 -11.90 4.91 -5.72
C PHE A 23 -10.48 4.75 -6.23
N LYS A 24 -10.06 5.61 -7.14
CA LYS A 24 -8.69 5.62 -7.66
C LYS A 24 -7.85 6.62 -6.88
N VAL A 25 -6.63 6.20 -6.55
CA VAL A 25 -5.63 7.06 -5.91
C VAL A 25 -4.36 7.05 -6.76
N ASN A 26 -3.88 8.24 -7.10
CA ASN A 26 -2.56 8.45 -7.67
C ASN A 26 -1.73 9.18 -6.62
N VAL A 27 -0.79 8.47 -6.00
CA VAL A 27 -0.01 9.00 -4.88
C VAL A 27 0.77 10.26 -5.27
N LEU A 28 1.34 10.28 -6.48
CA LEU A 28 2.05 11.46 -6.99
C LEU A 28 1.13 12.69 -7.07
N GLU A 29 -0.06 12.51 -7.62
CA GLU A 29 -1.04 13.60 -7.74
C GLU A 29 -1.59 14.04 -6.38
N GLU A 30 -1.78 13.11 -5.44
CA GLU A 30 -2.19 13.43 -4.08
C GLU A 30 -1.20 14.39 -3.41
N ALA A 31 0.09 14.13 -3.56
CA ALA A 31 1.12 14.99 -3.00
C ALA A 31 1.12 16.38 -3.66
N ILE A 32 1.12 16.41 -4.99
CA ILE A 32 1.26 17.65 -5.76
C ILE A 32 0.00 18.53 -5.66
N ASN A 33 -1.19 17.92 -5.87
CA ASN A 33 -2.44 18.68 -5.93
C ASN A 33 -2.87 19.20 -4.55
N ASN A 34 -2.62 18.46 -3.50
CA ASN A 34 -2.95 18.88 -2.13
C ASN A 34 -1.82 19.67 -1.47
N LYS A 35 -0.66 19.76 -2.10
CA LYS A 35 0.56 20.36 -1.52
C LYS A 35 0.86 19.80 -0.14
N LYS A 36 0.77 18.48 -0.03
CA LYS A 36 1.02 17.73 1.21
C LYS A 36 2.03 16.64 0.96
N LYS A 37 2.77 16.28 2.01
CA LYS A 37 3.58 15.08 2.00
C LYS A 37 2.68 13.87 2.07
N VAL A 38 3.13 12.75 1.54
CA VAL A 38 2.45 11.47 1.64
C VAL A 38 3.38 10.47 2.32
N LEU A 39 2.89 9.84 3.38
CA LEU A 39 3.51 8.64 3.95
C LEU A 39 2.75 7.44 3.42
N LEU A 40 3.40 6.68 2.55
CA LEU A 40 2.86 5.46 1.97
C LEU A 40 3.58 4.27 2.59
N PHE A 41 2.86 3.40 3.28
CA PHE A 41 3.45 2.18 3.83
C PHE A 41 2.82 0.94 3.21
N TRP A 42 3.66 -0.03 2.91
CA TRP A 42 3.27 -1.32 2.34
C TRP A 42 3.39 -2.41 3.38
N TYR A 43 2.44 -3.33 3.36
CA TYR A 43 2.45 -4.54 4.17
C TYR A 43 2.11 -5.75 3.29
N PRO A 44 2.49 -6.99 3.70
CA PRO A 44 2.36 -8.16 2.82
C PRO A 44 0.93 -8.49 2.44
N LYS A 45 0.02 -8.60 3.40
CA LYS A 45 -1.39 -8.92 3.13
C LYS A 45 -2.29 -8.73 4.34
N ASP A 46 -3.59 -8.61 4.07
CA ASP A 46 -4.64 -8.51 5.07
C ASP A 46 -4.77 -9.82 5.86
N PHE A 47 -5.40 -9.75 7.02
CA PHE A 47 -5.73 -10.90 7.87
C PHE A 47 -4.50 -11.70 8.34
N THR A 48 -3.40 -11.02 8.64
CA THR A 48 -2.22 -11.62 9.29
C THR A 48 -2.12 -11.13 10.74
N PHE A 49 -1.39 -11.88 11.58
CA PHE A 49 -1.30 -11.55 13.02
C PHE A 49 -0.47 -10.28 13.31
N VAL A 50 0.44 -9.91 12.44
CA VAL A 50 1.38 -8.78 12.67
C VAL A 50 0.86 -7.48 12.07
N CYS A 51 0.29 -7.53 10.87
CA CYS A 51 -0.15 -6.34 10.13
C CYS A 51 -1.19 -5.48 10.85
N PRO A 52 -2.21 -6.03 11.58
CA PRO A 52 -3.19 -5.19 12.26
C PRO A 52 -2.57 -4.20 13.25
N THR A 53 -1.55 -4.64 13.98
CA THR A 53 -0.85 -3.79 14.95
C THR A 53 -0.20 -2.59 14.27
N GLU A 54 0.45 -2.81 13.11
CA GLU A 54 1.07 -1.75 12.33
C GLU A 54 0.04 -0.74 11.84
N LEU A 55 -1.09 -1.20 11.30
CA LEU A 55 -2.12 -0.32 10.77
C LEU A 55 -2.80 0.49 11.87
N HIS A 56 -3.05 -0.09 13.03
CA HIS A 56 -3.57 0.64 14.19
C HIS A 56 -2.57 1.67 14.73
N ALA A 57 -1.28 1.36 14.69
CA ALA A 57 -0.24 2.32 15.12
C ALA A 57 -0.21 3.56 14.21
N PHE A 58 -0.34 3.39 12.89
CA PHE A 58 -0.43 4.52 11.97
C PHE A 58 -1.72 5.32 12.18
N GLU A 59 -2.84 4.67 12.48
CA GLU A 59 -4.08 5.37 12.81
C GLU A 59 -3.95 6.20 14.07
N ALA A 60 -3.34 5.65 15.11
CA ALA A 60 -3.09 6.37 16.35
C ALA A 60 -2.19 7.60 16.15
N ALA A 61 -1.25 7.53 15.20
CA ALA A 61 -0.34 8.63 14.88
C ALA A 61 -0.87 9.59 13.81
N LYS A 62 -2.03 9.32 13.23
CA LYS A 62 -2.57 10.07 12.08
C LYS A 62 -2.66 11.57 12.35
N ALA A 63 -3.13 11.96 13.52
CA ALA A 63 -3.26 13.38 13.91
C ALA A 63 -1.90 14.08 13.91
N GLU A 64 -0.83 13.39 14.34
CA GLU A 64 0.52 13.95 14.32
C GLU A 64 1.04 14.14 12.91
N PHE A 65 0.73 13.21 12.01
CA PHE A 65 1.07 13.36 10.59
C PHE A 65 0.32 14.51 9.95
N GLU A 66 -0.97 14.67 10.26
CA GLU A 66 -1.78 15.80 9.77
C GLU A 66 -1.22 17.15 10.22
N LYS A 67 -0.77 17.26 11.47
CA LYS A 67 -0.10 18.47 11.98
C LYS A 67 1.16 18.81 11.21
N ARG A 68 1.83 17.80 10.63
CA ARG A 68 3.04 17.96 9.82
C ARG A 68 2.74 18.02 8.33
N ASN A 69 1.49 18.32 7.96
CA ASN A 69 1.05 18.41 6.57
C ASN A 69 1.31 17.13 5.79
N THR A 70 1.03 15.98 6.41
CA THR A 70 1.30 14.65 5.84
C THR A 70 0.03 13.80 5.78
N ILE A 71 -0.24 13.21 4.62
CA ILE A 71 -1.32 12.25 4.41
C ILE A 71 -0.76 10.84 4.61
N VAL A 72 -1.51 9.98 5.32
CA VAL A 72 -1.15 8.58 5.51
C VAL A 72 -1.95 7.71 4.54
N ILE A 73 -1.29 6.80 3.85
CA ILE A 73 -1.92 5.83 2.94
C ILE A 73 -1.27 4.47 3.17
N GLY A 74 -2.09 3.44 3.40
CA GLY A 74 -1.63 2.06 3.47
C GLY A 74 -1.73 1.38 2.12
N ALA A 75 -1.02 0.29 1.91
CA ALA A 75 -1.04 -0.44 0.65
C ALA A 75 -0.70 -1.92 0.79
N SER A 76 -1.39 -2.75 0.04
CA SER A 76 -1.03 -4.14 -0.21
C SER A 76 -1.55 -4.57 -1.58
N CYS A 77 -1.28 -5.81 -1.95
CA CYS A 77 -1.77 -6.39 -3.21
C CYS A 77 -3.10 -7.12 -3.06
N ASP A 78 -3.76 -7.01 -1.92
CA ASP A 78 -5.10 -7.55 -1.71
C ASP A 78 -6.15 -6.79 -2.54
N THR A 79 -7.30 -7.40 -2.75
CA THR A 79 -8.41 -6.77 -3.47
C THR A 79 -9.12 -5.73 -2.61
N PRO A 80 -9.85 -4.77 -3.23
CA PRO A 80 -10.66 -3.81 -2.46
C PRO A 80 -11.66 -4.50 -1.53
N GLU A 81 -12.26 -5.59 -1.97
CA GLU A 81 -13.24 -6.35 -1.18
C GLU A 81 -12.63 -6.96 0.07
N VAL A 82 -11.41 -7.50 -0.04
CA VAL A 82 -10.67 -8.04 1.10
C VAL A 82 -10.31 -6.92 2.08
N HIS A 83 -9.87 -5.77 1.59
CA HIS A 83 -9.61 -4.59 2.43
C HIS A 83 -10.86 -4.18 3.20
N PHE A 84 -12.00 -4.12 2.52
CA PHE A 84 -13.25 -3.74 3.18
C PHE A 84 -13.67 -4.76 4.25
N ALA A 85 -13.53 -6.05 3.97
CA ALA A 85 -13.80 -7.10 4.96
C ALA A 85 -12.92 -6.92 6.21
N TRP A 86 -11.65 -6.60 6.01
CA TRP A 86 -10.72 -6.39 7.13
C TRP A 86 -11.01 -5.10 7.89
N LEU A 87 -11.34 -4.02 7.18
CA LEU A 87 -11.78 -2.74 7.77
C LEU A 87 -13.08 -2.89 8.58
N SER A 88 -13.91 -3.88 8.24
CA SER A 88 -15.17 -4.17 8.92
C SER A 88 -15.04 -5.18 10.05
N THR A 89 -13.87 -5.77 10.23
CA THR A 89 -13.59 -6.76 11.27
C THR A 89 -13.06 -6.07 12.52
N ALA A 90 -13.65 -6.41 13.68
CA ALA A 90 -13.27 -5.84 14.96
C ALA A 90 -11.81 -6.14 15.30
N LYS A 91 -11.16 -5.21 15.99
CA LYS A 91 -9.76 -5.35 16.44
C LYS A 91 -9.55 -6.63 17.25
N ASP A 92 -10.49 -6.98 18.12
CA ASP A 92 -10.43 -8.19 18.96
C ASP A 92 -10.46 -9.48 18.13
N ASN A 93 -10.95 -9.41 16.89
CA ASN A 93 -10.99 -10.52 15.94
C ASN A 93 -9.87 -10.43 14.88
N GLY A 94 -8.84 -9.65 15.14
CA GLY A 94 -7.71 -9.52 14.23
C GLY A 94 -7.95 -8.55 13.07
N GLY A 95 -9.01 -7.75 13.14
CA GLY A 95 -9.34 -6.79 12.09
C GLY A 95 -8.76 -5.40 12.34
N ILE A 96 -9.05 -4.50 11.39
CA ILE A 96 -8.59 -3.12 11.42
C ILE A 96 -9.74 -2.11 11.47
N GLU A 97 -10.88 -2.50 12.02
CA GLU A 97 -11.96 -1.55 12.26
C GLU A 97 -11.44 -0.37 13.08
N GLY A 98 -11.76 0.85 12.65
CA GLY A 98 -11.25 2.09 13.24
C GLY A 98 -10.17 2.78 12.42
N VAL A 99 -9.57 2.11 11.45
CA VAL A 99 -8.62 2.73 10.52
C VAL A 99 -9.41 3.62 9.55
N THR A 100 -8.99 4.89 9.44
CA THR A 100 -9.70 5.91 8.64
C THR A 100 -8.92 6.43 7.45
N TYR A 101 -7.65 6.06 7.30
CA TYR A 101 -6.88 6.39 6.10
C TYR A 101 -7.17 5.37 4.98
N PRO A 102 -7.04 5.76 3.71
CA PRO A 102 -7.31 4.84 2.61
C PRO A 102 -6.23 3.78 2.48
N ILE A 103 -6.61 2.62 1.96
CA ILE A 103 -5.69 1.51 1.70
C ILE A 103 -5.71 1.20 0.22
N LEU A 104 -4.55 1.27 -0.43
CA LEU A 104 -4.41 0.91 -1.83
C LEU A 104 -4.57 -0.60 -2.01
N ALA A 105 -5.31 -0.97 -3.04
CA ALA A 105 -5.52 -2.35 -3.45
C ALA A 105 -4.83 -2.56 -4.80
N ASP A 106 -3.51 -2.81 -4.75
CA ASP A 106 -2.69 -3.01 -5.94
C ASP A 106 -2.79 -4.47 -6.42
N SER A 107 -4.03 -4.90 -6.71
CA SER A 107 -4.36 -6.29 -7.01
C SER A 107 -3.63 -6.84 -8.22
N ASN A 108 -3.39 -6.02 -9.23
CA ASN A 108 -2.62 -6.38 -10.42
C ASN A 108 -1.12 -6.24 -10.23
N ARG A 109 -0.68 -5.73 -9.08
CA ARG A 109 0.71 -5.56 -8.68
C ARG A 109 1.52 -4.58 -9.54
N ASN A 110 0.86 -3.73 -10.29
CA ASN A 110 1.54 -2.79 -11.20
C ASN A 110 2.42 -1.80 -10.43
N LEU A 111 1.90 -1.21 -9.36
CA LEU A 111 2.66 -0.25 -8.55
C LEU A 111 3.79 -0.96 -7.78
N ALA A 112 3.48 -2.08 -7.15
CA ALA A 112 4.47 -2.86 -6.41
C ALA A 112 5.61 -3.34 -7.31
N SER A 113 5.31 -3.78 -8.53
CA SER A 113 6.32 -4.16 -9.51
C SER A 113 7.18 -2.99 -9.94
N THR A 114 6.57 -1.83 -10.17
CA THR A 114 7.27 -0.60 -10.54
C THR A 114 8.23 -0.15 -9.43
N LEU A 115 7.82 -0.31 -8.17
CA LEU A 115 8.64 0.02 -7.01
C LEU A 115 9.71 -1.04 -6.70
N GLY A 116 9.59 -2.24 -7.29
CA GLY A 116 10.53 -3.33 -7.07
C GLY A 116 10.44 -3.97 -5.68
N ILE A 117 9.25 -3.99 -5.07
CA ILE A 117 9.05 -4.48 -3.71
C ILE A 117 8.23 -5.77 -3.62
N LEU A 118 7.99 -6.45 -4.75
CA LEU A 118 7.33 -7.76 -4.73
C LEU A 118 8.31 -8.86 -4.32
N ASP A 119 7.85 -9.77 -3.47
CA ASP A 119 8.60 -10.97 -3.11
C ASP A 119 8.41 -12.04 -4.21
N ILE A 120 9.08 -11.82 -5.33
CA ILE A 120 9.20 -12.77 -6.42
C ILE A 120 10.67 -13.03 -6.64
N SER A 121 11.10 -14.29 -6.39
CA SER A 121 12.51 -14.67 -6.54
C SER A 121 12.81 -15.25 -7.91
N ASP A 122 11.86 -15.92 -8.54
CA ASP A 122 12.04 -16.51 -9.86
C ASP A 122 10.70 -16.78 -10.54
N GLU A 123 10.73 -16.82 -11.87
CA GLU A 123 9.60 -17.23 -12.71
C GLU A 123 10.11 -18.18 -13.78
N THR A 124 9.57 -19.39 -13.79
CA THR A 124 9.97 -20.44 -14.72
C THR A 124 8.80 -20.87 -15.60
N TYR A 125 9.04 -20.96 -16.90
CA TYR A 125 8.06 -21.44 -17.87
C TYR A 125 8.50 -22.80 -18.41
N ASN A 126 7.61 -23.78 -18.34
CA ASN A 126 7.84 -25.09 -18.94
C ASN A 126 7.10 -25.16 -20.27
N GLU A 127 7.86 -25.20 -21.38
CA GLU A 127 7.30 -25.19 -22.73
C GLU A 127 6.51 -26.47 -23.08
N GLU A 128 6.84 -27.61 -22.47
CA GLU A 128 6.17 -28.88 -22.76
C GLU A 128 4.79 -28.94 -22.09
N THR A 129 4.66 -28.43 -20.88
CA THR A 129 3.42 -28.49 -20.10
C THR A 129 2.61 -27.21 -20.15
N GLY A 130 3.20 -26.09 -20.57
CA GLY A 130 2.60 -24.77 -20.50
C GLY A 130 2.49 -24.21 -19.08
N VAL A 131 3.17 -24.82 -18.11
CA VAL A 131 3.10 -24.42 -16.71
C VAL A 131 4.06 -23.27 -16.44
N VAL A 132 3.57 -22.24 -15.77
CA VAL A 132 4.36 -21.14 -15.24
C VAL A 132 4.47 -21.31 -13.73
N LEU A 133 5.68 -21.32 -13.22
CA LEU A 133 5.95 -21.39 -11.78
C LEU A 133 6.58 -20.08 -11.34
N VAL A 134 6.03 -19.49 -10.30
CA VAL A 134 6.56 -18.28 -9.65
C VAL A 134 7.04 -18.66 -8.26
N GLU A 135 8.29 -18.38 -7.96
CA GLU A 135 8.84 -18.57 -6.61
C GLU A 135 8.71 -17.29 -5.82
N GLY A 136 8.48 -17.43 -4.50
CA GLY A 136 8.19 -16.34 -3.60
C GLY A 136 6.71 -16.27 -3.29
N ASP A 137 6.34 -15.44 -2.32
CA ASP A 137 4.96 -15.33 -1.84
C ASP A 137 4.08 -14.44 -2.73
N ASN A 138 4.68 -13.75 -3.70
CA ASN A 138 4.02 -12.82 -4.62
C ASN A 138 3.20 -11.73 -3.88
N VAL A 139 3.69 -11.34 -2.73
CA VAL A 139 3.20 -10.22 -1.94
C VAL A 139 4.31 -9.20 -1.77
N THR A 140 3.99 -8.02 -1.26
CA THR A 140 5.01 -7.00 -1.06
C THR A 140 5.81 -7.25 0.22
N TYR A 141 7.07 -6.81 0.20
CA TYR A 141 7.81 -6.60 1.44
C TYR A 141 7.19 -5.44 2.20
N ARG A 142 7.52 -5.32 3.49
CA ARG A 142 7.24 -4.10 4.23
C ARG A 142 8.12 -2.99 3.71
N ALA A 143 7.52 -1.90 3.30
CA ALA A 143 8.23 -0.76 2.75
C ALA A 143 7.49 0.52 3.14
N THR A 144 8.24 1.58 3.42
CA THR A 144 7.67 2.88 3.76
C THR A 144 8.31 3.94 2.89
N TYR A 145 7.48 4.76 2.24
CA TYR A 145 7.93 5.87 1.41
C TYR A 145 7.39 7.17 1.98
N ILE A 146 8.23 8.19 2.00
CA ILE A 146 7.80 9.56 2.26
C ILE A 146 8.02 10.35 0.98
N ILE A 147 6.94 10.94 0.48
CA ILE A 147 6.91 11.73 -0.74
C ILE A 147 6.63 13.18 -0.34
N ASP A 148 7.43 14.13 -0.84
CA ASP A 148 7.25 15.55 -0.53
C ASP A 148 6.13 16.19 -1.36
N GLU A 149 5.88 17.47 -1.12
CA GLU A 149 4.80 18.24 -1.77
C GLU A 149 5.02 18.41 -3.28
N GLU A 150 6.21 18.12 -3.77
CA GLU A 150 6.56 18.16 -5.19
C GLU A 150 6.49 16.79 -5.86
N GLY A 151 6.17 15.76 -5.10
CA GLY A 151 6.08 14.38 -5.58
C GLY A 151 7.42 13.65 -5.62
N THR A 152 8.44 14.18 -4.97
CA THR A 152 9.77 13.55 -4.90
C THR A 152 9.86 12.66 -3.66
N VAL A 153 10.40 11.45 -3.83
CA VAL A 153 10.63 10.52 -2.72
C VAL A 153 11.81 11.03 -1.90
N VAL A 154 11.56 11.29 -0.62
CA VAL A 154 12.59 11.81 0.31
C VAL A 154 13.02 10.78 1.36
N HIS A 155 12.29 9.69 1.49
CA HIS A 155 12.64 8.57 2.37
C HIS A 155 12.06 7.27 1.81
N GLU A 156 12.84 6.21 1.98
CA GLU A 156 12.45 4.87 1.56
C GLU A 156 12.92 3.84 2.58
#